data_4ae16e562889ddd5c3a75b5a674684ac
#
_entry.id   4ae16e562889ddd5c3a75b5a674684ac
#
_cell.length_a   1.000
_cell.length_b   1.000
_cell.length_c   1.000
_cell.angle_alpha   90.00
_cell.angle_beta   90.00
_cell.angle_gamma   90.00
#
_symmetry.space_group_name_H-M   'P 1'
#
loop_
_entity.id
_entity.type
_entity.pdbx_description
1 polymer ?
#
loop_
_entity_poly.entity_id
_entity_poly.type
_entity_poly.pdbx_seq_one_letter_code
_entity_poly.pdbx_strand_id
1 'polypeptide(L)'
;IARFDDFAPHIERIACGESAVLTRAQVRMFERTSGSTSANKLVPFTDGLFREIAAATHPWLFDLFRGIPSLRSTRSYWSISPAGRDRARTSGGIPIGVEDDTEYFGAIARWILSGTLVVRPSVARIRNLDRWRWETCRSLMLAEDLGLISVWSPTFLSLLMEAIERELEDLLSSLPEERATRIRAALDREGMLTGEVIWPRLGLVSCWSDGPSRGFLPAIERWFPRTQIQPKGLLATEGVVSFPLLGEQGSVLAVASHFLEFVEVDSPGRTPLLAHELREGAAYSPVLTTSGGLYRYHLQ
;
A
#
# COMPACT_ATOMS: atom_id res chain seq x y z
N ILE A 1 -3.53 20.31 19.06
CA ILE A 1 -3.65 19.08 18.29
C ILE A 1 -5.03 19.09 17.69
N ALA A 2 -5.12 18.88 16.38
CA ALA A 2 -6.35 18.96 15.61
C ALA A 2 -6.83 17.56 15.17
N ARG A 3 -8.14 17.45 14.96
CA ARG A 3 -8.80 16.25 14.40
C ARG A 3 -9.31 16.56 13.00
N PHE A 4 -9.78 15.55 12.29
CA PHE A 4 -10.30 15.75 10.93
C PHE A 4 -11.42 16.81 10.88
N ASP A 5 -12.30 16.82 11.85
CA ASP A 5 -13.44 17.75 11.89
C ASP A 5 -13.00 19.24 11.95
N ASP A 6 -11.83 19.51 12.52
CA ASP A 6 -11.24 20.85 12.54
C ASP A 6 -10.78 21.29 11.14
N PHE A 7 -10.42 20.34 10.28
CA PHE A 7 -10.00 20.59 8.90
C PHE A 7 -11.14 20.51 7.88
N ALA A 8 -12.21 19.80 8.19
CA ALA A 8 -13.28 19.50 7.25
C ALA A 8 -13.85 20.75 6.54
N PRO A 9 -14.15 21.89 7.23
CA PRO A 9 -14.65 23.08 6.57
C PRO A 9 -13.62 23.69 5.59
N HIS A 10 -12.33 23.61 5.91
CA HIS A 10 -11.25 24.09 5.05
C HIS A 10 -11.04 23.19 3.83
N ILE A 11 -11.11 21.89 4.03
CA ILE A 11 -11.02 20.87 2.97
C ILE A 11 -12.18 21.05 1.99
N GLU A 12 -13.38 21.33 2.47
CA GLU A 12 -14.55 21.57 1.62
C GLU A 12 -14.38 22.83 0.74
N ARG A 13 -13.83 23.92 1.29
CA ARG A 13 -13.47 25.13 0.52
C ARG A 13 -12.49 24.81 -0.61
N ILE A 14 -11.44 24.02 -0.31
CA ILE A 14 -10.48 23.58 -1.33
C ILE A 14 -11.21 22.69 -2.37
N ALA A 15 -12.06 21.77 -1.93
CA ALA A 15 -12.82 20.90 -2.83
C ALA A 15 -13.76 21.70 -3.76
N CYS A 16 -14.24 22.86 -3.34
CA CYS A 16 -14.99 23.81 -4.17
C CYS A 16 -14.10 24.64 -5.11
N GLY A 17 -12.77 24.50 -5.05
CA GLY A 17 -11.82 25.17 -5.94
C GLY A 17 -11.14 26.38 -5.34
N GLU A 18 -11.31 26.67 -4.05
CA GLU A 18 -10.61 27.76 -3.39
C GLU A 18 -9.11 27.40 -3.19
N SER A 19 -8.23 28.32 -3.53
CA SER A 19 -6.78 28.15 -3.39
C SER A 19 -6.24 28.76 -2.11
N ALA A 20 -5.06 28.32 -1.69
CA ALA A 20 -4.31 28.87 -0.53
C ALA A 20 -5.10 28.84 0.80
N VAL A 21 -5.91 27.81 1.05
CA VAL A 21 -6.72 27.67 2.27
C VAL A 21 -5.87 27.09 3.41
N LEU A 22 -5.45 25.82 3.31
CA LEU A 22 -4.60 25.16 4.32
C LEU A 22 -3.12 25.30 4.02
N THR A 23 -2.77 25.47 2.76
CA THR A 23 -1.39 25.67 2.30
C THR A 23 -1.38 26.57 1.08
N ARG A 24 -0.27 27.26 0.81
CA ARG A 24 -0.09 28.03 -0.43
C ARG A 24 0.18 27.13 -1.63
N ALA A 25 0.58 25.88 -1.40
CA ALA A 25 0.81 24.92 -2.47
C ALA A 25 -0.52 24.49 -3.12
N GLN A 26 -0.49 24.29 -4.42
CA GLN A 26 -1.64 23.77 -5.16
C GLN A 26 -1.97 22.33 -4.73
N VAL A 27 -3.23 22.06 -4.40
CA VAL A 27 -3.73 20.71 -4.21
C VAL A 27 -3.90 20.06 -5.58
N ARG A 28 -3.17 18.98 -5.81
CA ARG A 28 -3.15 18.23 -7.08
C ARG A 28 -4.33 17.29 -7.19
N MET A 29 -4.68 16.68 -6.07
CA MET A 29 -5.77 15.73 -5.93
C MET A 29 -6.18 15.59 -4.47
N PHE A 30 -7.30 14.91 -4.28
CA PHE A 30 -7.70 14.39 -2.97
C PHE A 30 -7.60 12.87 -2.94
N GLU A 31 -7.25 12.32 -1.79
CA GLU A 31 -7.38 10.88 -1.51
C GLU A 31 -8.45 10.65 -0.44
N ARG A 32 -9.16 9.52 -0.58
CA ARG A 32 -10.19 9.13 0.41
C ARG A 32 -9.56 8.28 1.49
N THR A 33 -9.90 8.56 2.76
CA THR A 33 -9.51 7.65 3.84
C THR A 33 -10.39 6.41 3.84
N SER A 34 -9.82 5.27 4.25
CA SER A 34 -10.53 3.98 4.38
C SER A 34 -11.30 3.83 5.69
N GLY A 35 -11.39 4.87 6.53
CA GLY A 35 -11.98 4.80 7.87
C GLY A 35 -13.44 4.38 7.88
N SER A 36 -13.78 3.45 8.76
CA SER A 36 -15.08 2.76 8.84
C SER A 36 -16.23 3.59 9.42
N THR A 37 -15.98 4.77 9.98
CA THR A 37 -16.96 5.50 10.81
C THR A 37 -17.54 6.77 10.19
N SER A 38 -16.98 7.29 9.11
CA SER A 38 -17.56 8.40 8.36
C SER A 38 -17.12 8.33 6.91
N ALA A 39 -18.03 7.97 6.03
CA ALA A 39 -17.82 7.90 4.60
C ALA A 39 -17.23 9.22 4.07
N ASN A 40 -16.13 9.11 3.30
CA ASN A 40 -15.63 10.17 2.42
C ASN A 40 -14.79 11.30 3.03
N LYS A 41 -14.00 11.05 4.07
CA LYS A 41 -12.94 12.01 4.44
C LYS A 41 -11.97 12.18 3.26
N LEU A 42 -11.76 13.40 2.83
CA LEU A 42 -10.84 13.76 1.75
C LEU A 42 -9.55 14.33 2.36
N VAL A 43 -8.41 13.80 1.96
CA VAL A 43 -7.09 14.33 2.33
C VAL A 43 -6.49 15.05 1.13
N PRO A 44 -6.10 16.33 1.26
CA PRO A 44 -5.53 17.08 0.15
C PRO A 44 -4.08 16.68 -0.10
N PHE A 45 -3.76 16.36 -1.36
CA PHE A 45 -2.43 15.99 -1.82
C PHE A 45 -1.80 17.12 -2.63
N THR A 46 -0.64 17.56 -2.18
CA THR A 46 0.23 18.53 -2.86
C THR A 46 1.50 17.85 -3.35
N ASP A 47 2.25 18.50 -4.24
CA ASP A 47 3.58 18.01 -4.64
C ASP A 47 4.54 17.89 -3.44
N GLY A 48 4.32 18.69 -2.37
CA GLY A 48 5.05 18.59 -1.11
C GLY A 48 4.76 17.28 -0.39
N LEU A 49 3.48 16.94 -0.23
CA LEU A 49 3.07 15.69 0.43
C LEU A 49 3.56 14.45 -0.34
N PHE A 50 3.50 14.46 -1.66
CA PHE A 50 4.07 13.37 -2.46
C PHE A 50 5.58 13.19 -2.21
N ARG A 51 6.35 14.30 -2.10
CA ARG A 51 7.77 14.22 -1.76
C ARG A 51 8.02 13.69 -0.35
N GLU A 52 7.21 14.06 0.62
CA GLU A 52 7.28 13.56 1.99
C GLU A 52 7.01 12.05 2.04
N ILE A 53 5.95 11.58 1.37
CA ILE A 53 5.64 10.14 1.27
C ILE A 53 6.78 9.40 0.56
N ALA A 54 7.33 9.95 -0.51
CA ALA A 54 8.48 9.38 -1.20
C ALA A 54 9.72 9.31 -0.28
N ALA A 55 9.98 10.34 0.54
CA ALA A 55 11.07 10.34 1.50
C ALA A 55 10.93 9.26 2.58
N ALA A 56 9.70 8.85 2.92
CA ALA A 56 9.45 7.73 3.81
C ALA A 56 9.60 6.37 3.13
N THR A 57 9.19 6.26 1.86
CA THR A 57 9.13 4.96 1.16
C THR A 57 10.43 4.59 0.44
N HIS A 58 11.23 5.57 0.03
CA HIS A 58 12.52 5.29 -0.64
C HIS A 58 13.52 4.50 0.23
N PRO A 59 13.73 4.80 1.53
CA PRO A 59 14.59 4.00 2.38
C PRO A 59 14.13 2.53 2.47
N TRP A 60 12.83 2.29 2.57
CA TRP A 60 12.25 0.95 2.55
C TRP A 60 12.55 0.22 1.23
N LEU A 61 12.29 0.86 0.09
CA LEU A 61 12.59 0.26 -1.23
C LEU A 61 14.10 -0.01 -1.39
N PHE A 62 14.95 0.93 -0.98
CA PHE A 62 16.39 0.76 -1.02
C PHE A 62 16.84 -0.45 -0.20
N ASP A 63 16.34 -0.59 1.02
CA ASP A 63 16.63 -1.71 1.91
C ASP A 63 16.20 -3.05 1.29
N LEU A 64 14.98 -3.12 0.72
CA LEU A 64 14.49 -4.31 0.02
C LEU A 64 15.42 -4.74 -1.13
N PHE A 65 15.74 -3.81 -2.04
CA PHE A 65 16.57 -4.12 -3.20
C PHE A 65 18.04 -4.37 -2.84
N ARG A 66 18.51 -3.87 -1.70
CA ARG A 66 19.82 -4.16 -1.16
C ARG A 66 19.87 -5.52 -0.48
N GLY A 67 18.89 -5.80 0.37
CA GLY A 67 18.87 -6.99 1.22
C GLY A 67 18.36 -8.24 0.51
N ILE A 68 17.54 -8.10 -0.53
CA ILE A 68 17.03 -9.20 -1.37
C ILE A 68 17.47 -8.96 -2.83
N PRO A 69 18.72 -9.28 -3.20
CA PRO A 69 19.25 -8.97 -4.54
C PRO A 69 18.46 -9.57 -5.70
N SER A 70 17.75 -10.70 -5.50
CA SER A 70 16.89 -11.32 -6.51
C SER A 70 15.77 -10.40 -6.99
N LEU A 71 15.31 -9.46 -6.16
CA LEU A 71 14.25 -8.51 -6.53
C LEU A 71 14.69 -7.56 -7.67
N ARG A 72 16.00 -7.37 -7.88
CA ARG A 72 16.52 -6.54 -8.98
C ARG A 72 16.30 -7.15 -10.37
N SER A 73 16.07 -8.45 -10.45
CA SER A 73 15.87 -9.21 -11.68
C SER A 73 14.50 -9.90 -11.77
N THR A 74 13.59 -9.49 -10.93
CA THR A 74 12.22 -10.01 -10.88
C THR A 74 11.21 -8.89 -11.07
N ARG A 75 9.99 -9.30 -11.43
CA ARG A 75 8.86 -8.36 -11.49
C ARG A 75 8.12 -8.30 -10.17
N SER A 76 7.25 -7.32 -10.04
CA SER A 76 6.48 -7.08 -8.82
C SER A 76 4.98 -6.98 -9.11
N TYR A 77 4.19 -7.35 -8.12
CA TYR A 77 2.77 -7.05 -8.06
C TYR A 77 2.50 -6.04 -6.97
N TRP A 78 1.88 -4.95 -7.34
CA TRP A 78 1.34 -3.95 -6.42
C TRP A 78 -0.17 -3.97 -6.53
N SER A 79 -0.89 -3.85 -5.42
CA SER A 79 -2.34 -3.92 -5.45
C SER A 79 -2.90 -2.82 -6.35
N ILE A 80 -3.58 -3.25 -7.39
CA ILE A 80 -4.30 -2.37 -8.31
C ILE A 80 -5.78 -2.56 -7.99
N SER A 81 -6.37 -1.58 -7.35
CA SER A 81 -7.81 -1.60 -7.09
C SER A 81 -8.58 -1.51 -8.40
N PRO A 82 -9.68 -2.29 -8.55
CA PRO A 82 -10.51 -2.19 -9.74
C PRO A 82 -11.06 -0.76 -9.90
N ALA A 83 -11.09 -0.26 -11.12
CA ALA A 83 -11.62 1.06 -11.48
C ALA A 83 -13.15 1.20 -11.30
N GLY A 84 -13.73 0.46 -10.38
CA GLY A 84 -15.13 0.61 -9.98
C GLY A 84 -15.43 1.96 -9.31
N ARG A 85 -14.41 2.77 -9.08
CA ARG A 85 -14.55 4.17 -8.71
C ARG A 85 -14.42 5.00 -9.98
N ASP A 86 -15.54 5.55 -10.47
CA ASP A 86 -15.48 6.60 -11.47
C ASP A 86 -14.45 7.63 -11.03
N ARG A 87 -13.68 8.17 -11.97
CA ARG A 87 -12.76 9.29 -11.72
C ARG A 87 -13.57 10.45 -11.16
N ALA A 88 -13.83 10.38 -9.87
CA ALA A 88 -14.58 11.42 -9.18
C ALA A 88 -13.72 12.70 -9.18
N ARG A 89 -14.40 13.79 -9.41
CA ARG A 89 -13.83 15.12 -9.18
C ARG A 89 -14.66 15.81 -8.14
N THR A 90 -14.04 16.69 -7.40
CA THR A 90 -14.74 17.60 -6.50
C THR A 90 -15.57 18.60 -7.34
N SER A 91 -16.43 19.36 -6.69
CA SER A 91 -17.19 20.45 -7.34
C SER A 91 -16.27 21.50 -7.98
N GLY A 92 -15.08 21.72 -7.42
CA GLY A 92 -14.04 22.59 -7.98
C GLY A 92 -13.17 21.92 -9.06
N GLY A 93 -13.50 20.69 -9.49
CA GLY A 93 -12.81 20.00 -10.58
C GLY A 93 -11.52 19.29 -10.18
N ILE A 94 -11.14 19.24 -8.91
CA ILE A 94 -9.94 18.58 -8.42
C ILE A 94 -10.15 17.06 -8.45
N PRO A 95 -9.20 16.26 -8.99
CA PRO A 95 -9.31 14.79 -9.02
C PRO A 95 -9.41 14.17 -7.64
N ILE A 96 -10.11 13.03 -7.50
CA ILE A 96 -10.17 12.22 -6.28
C ILE A 96 -9.64 10.83 -6.59
N GLY A 97 -8.61 10.39 -5.89
CA GLY A 97 -7.93 9.10 -6.04
C GLY A 97 -6.75 9.13 -7.00
N VAL A 98 -5.76 8.27 -6.76
CA VAL A 98 -4.63 7.99 -7.66
C VAL A 98 -5.03 7.00 -8.75
N GLU A 99 -4.30 6.97 -9.86
CA GLU A 99 -4.52 5.98 -10.92
C GLU A 99 -3.99 4.59 -10.52
N ASP A 100 -2.86 4.56 -9.83
CA ASP A 100 -2.24 3.36 -9.24
C ASP A 100 -1.38 3.72 -8.02
N ASP A 101 -1.10 2.73 -7.17
CA ASP A 101 -0.33 2.94 -5.93
C ASP A 101 1.13 3.37 -6.19
N THR A 102 1.64 3.24 -7.42
CA THR A 102 3.00 3.68 -7.74
C THR A 102 3.15 5.20 -7.80
N GLU A 103 2.06 5.94 -7.88
CA GLU A 103 2.09 7.42 -7.86
C GLU A 103 2.64 7.99 -6.56
N TYR A 104 2.51 7.24 -5.45
CA TYR A 104 3.05 7.65 -4.14
C TYR A 104 4.59 7.61 -4.06
N PHE A 105 5.27 6.89 -4.95
CA PHE A 105 6.73 6.70 -4.88
C PHE A 105 7.56 7.79 -5.57
N GLY A 106 6.91 8.80 -6.14
CA GLY A 106 7.61 9.83 -6.93
C GLY A 106 7.99 9.35 -8.35
N ALA A 107 8.36 10.30 -9.21
CA ALA A 107 8.47 10.04 -10.65
C ALA A 107 9.52 8.97 -11.03
N ILE A 108 10.68 8.96 -10.39
CA ILE A 108 11.76 8.03 -10.72
C ILE A 108 11.42 6.61 -10.26
N ALA A 109 10.98 6.45 -9.00
CA ALA A 109 10.59 5.15 -8.47
C ALA A 109 9.37 4.60 -9.21
N ARG A 110 8.40 5.45 -9.56
CA ARG A 110 7.27 5.08 -10.43
C ARG A 110 7.73 4.57 -11.79
N TRP A 111 8.69 5.25 -12.44
CA TRP A 111 9.22 4.82 -13.72
C TRP A 111 9.89 3.44 -13.64
N ILE A 112 10.70 3.21 -12.61
CA ILE A 112 11.34 1.91 -12.37
C ILE A 112 10.28 0.84 -12.09
N LEU A 113 9.36 1.10 -11.17
CA LEU A 113 8.33 0.15 -10.77
C LEU A 113 7.35 -0.17 -11.91
N SER A 114 6.95 0.83 -12.71
CA SER A 114 6.01 0.59 -13.83
C SER A 114 6.57 -0.37 -14.88
N GLY A 115 7.88 -0.38 -15.09
CA GLY A 115 8.57 -1.35 -15.95
C GLY A 115 8.60 -2.77 -15.40
N THR A 116 8.40 -2.93 -14.10
CA THR A 116 8.43 -4.24 -13.41
C THR A 116 7.05 -4.77 -13.02
N LEU A 117 5.97 -4.03 -13.28
CA LEU A 117 4.62 -4.47 -12.91
C LEU A 117 4.17 -5.69 -13.72
N VAL A 118 3.76 -6.75 -13.00
CA VAL A 118 3.16 -7.94 -13.59
C VAL A 118 1.74 -7.65 -14.09
N VAL A 119 0.95 -6.96 -13.29
CA VAL A 119 -0.41 -6.56 -13.66
C VAL A 119 -0.34 -5.12 -14.20
N ARG A 120 -0.73 -4.95 -15.46
CA ARG A 120 -0.67 -3.64 -16.10
C ARG A 120 -1.73 -2.69 -15.54
N PRO A 121 -1.48 -1.38 -15.45
CA PRO A 121 -2.46 -0.38 -15.00
C PRO A 121 -3.78 -0.39 -15.80
N SER A 122 -3.76 -0.90 -17.04
CA SER A 122 -4.97 -1.06 -17.84
C SER A 122 -6.00 -2.02 -17.24
N VAL A 123 -5.56 -2.99 -16.43
CA VAL A 123 -6.45 -3.92 -15.72
C VAL A 123 -7.32 -3.18 -14.69
N ALA A 124 -6.79 -2.14 -14.05
CA ALA A 124 -7.57 -1.28 -13.16
C ALA A 124 -8.78 -0.62 -13.84
N ARG A 125 -8.77 -0.46 -15.18
CA ARG A 125 -9.88 0.14 -15.95
C ARG A 125 -11.03 -0.83 -16.20
N ILE A 126 -10.89 -2.09 -15.84
CA ILE A 126 -11.94 -3.11 -16.02
C ILE A 126 -13.00 -2.88 -14.94
N ARG A 127 -14.22 -2.49 -15.34
CA ARG A 127 -15.33 -2.20 -14.42
C ARG A 127 -16.00 -3.46 -13.87
N ASN A 128 -16.07 -4.53 -14.66
CA ASN A 128 -16.62 -5.80 -14.22
C ASN A 128 -15.64 -6.47 -13.27
N LEU A 129 -16.07 -6.71 -12.02
CA LEU A 129 -15.21 -7.21 -10.95
C LEU A 129 -14.71 -8.64 -11.23
N ASP A 130 -15.54 -9.51 -11.79
CA ASP A 130 -15.14 -10.89 -12.11
C ASP A 130 -14.10 -10.91 -13.22
N ARG A 131 -14.32 -10.10 -14.27
CA ARG A 131 -13.34 -9.94 -15.35
C ARG A 131 -12.04 -9.31 -14.85
N TRP A 132 -12.11 -8.30 -13.98
CA TRP A 132 -10.94 -7.69 -13.35
C TRP A 132 -10.15 -8.73 -12.54
N ARG A 133 -10.84 -9.52 -11.71
CA ARG A 133 -10.22 -10.58 -10.92
C ARG A 133 -9.57 -11.64 -11.81
N TRP A 134 -10.27 -12.09 -12.84
CA TRP A 134 -9.75 -13.04 -13.82
C TRP A 134 -8.46 -12.55 -14.49
N GLU A 135 -8.47 -11.33 -15.05
CA GLU A 135 -7.32 -10.75 -15.72
C GLU A 135 -6.14 -10.50 -14.75
N THR A 136 -6.43 -10.18 -13.50
CA THR A 136 -5.42 -10.06 -12.44
C THR A 136 -4.79 -11.41 -12.15
N CYS A 137 -5.58 -12.44 -11.85
CA CYS A 137 -5.11 -13.80 -11.57
C CYS A 137 -4.34 -14.38 -12.76
N ARG A 138 -4.87 -14.22 -13.97
CA ARG A 138 -4.20 -14.67 -15.21
C ARG A 138 -2.84 -13.99 -15.41
N SER A 139 -2.77 -12.67 -15.22
CA SER A 139 -1.52 -11.90 -15.33
C SER A 139 -0.49 -12.35 -14.29
N LEU A 140 -0.93 -12.60 -13.06
CA LEU A 140 -0.09 -13.12 -11.98
C LEU A 140 0.43 -14.52 -12.31
N MET A 141 -0.42 -15.44 -12.75
CA MET A 141 -0.01 -16.80 -13.09
C MET A 141 0.90 -16.89 -14.31
N LEU A 142 0.75 -15.95 -15.25
CA LEU A 142 1.63 -15.85 -16.42
C LEU A 142 3.06 -15.45 -16.03
N ALA A 143 3.22 -14.68 -14.94
CA ALA A 143 4.51 -14.16 -14.49
C ALA A 143 5.29 -15.19 -13.69
N GLU A 144 6.24 -15.86 -14.31
CA GLU A 144 7.14 -16.81 -13.64
C GLU A 144 8.20 -16.11 -12.79
N ASP A 145 8.54 -14.90 -13.15
CA ASP A 145 9.56 -14.06 -12.54
C ASP A 145 9.02 -13.08 -11.50
N LEU A 146 7.85 -13.36 -10.90
CA LEU A 146 7.32 -12.58 -9.80
C LEU A 146 8.19 -12.77 -8.55
N GLY A 147 8.78 -11.69 -8.04
CA GLY A 147 9.65 -11.69 -6.86
C GLY A 147 9.08 -10.97 -5.65
N LEU A 148 8.19 -10.01 -5.88
CA LEU A 148 7.58 -9.20 -4.83
C LEU A 148 6.07 -9.11 -5.03
N ILE A 149 5.32 -9.40 -3.98
CA ILE A 149 3.90 -9.06 -3.86
C ILE A 149 3.77 -7.96 -2.79
N SER A 150 3.24 -6.80 -3.16
CA SER A 150 2.96 -5.69 -2.25
C SER A 150 1.48 -5.35 -2.30
N VAL A 151 0.75 -5.69 -1.26
CA VAL A 151 -0.67 -5.41 -1.11
C VAL A 151 -0.94 -4.73 0.22
N TRP A 152 -2.04 -4.00 0.34
CA TRP A 152 -2.43 -3.42 1.62
C TRP A 152 -3.02 -4.48 2.54
N SER A 153 -4.15 -5.06 2.15
CA SER A 153 -4.88 -6.01 2.97
C SER A 153 -4.41 -7.46 2.74
N PRO A 154 -4.09 -8.23 3.78
CA PRO A 154 -3.84 -9.66 3.67
C PRO A 154 -5.08 -10.41 3.14
N THR A 155 -6.29 -10.01 3.52
CA THR A 155 -7.52 -10.64 3.03
C THR A 155 -7.70 -10.48 1.52
N PHE A 156 -7.28 -9.35 0.95
CA PHE A 156 -7.28 -9.15 -0.49
C PHE A 156 -6.39 -10.18 -1.20
N LEU A 157 -5.20 -10.45 -0.67
CA LEU A 157 -4.30 -11.45 -1.23
C LEU A 157 -4.85 -12.87 -1.07
N SER A 158 -5.42 -13.20 0.09
CA SER A 158 -6.06 -14.51 0.31
C SER A 158 -7.19 -14.74 -0.70
N LEU A 159 -8.05 -13.74 -0.94
CA LEU A 159 -9.14 -13.84 -1.92
C LEU A 159 -8.62 -14.02 -3.36
N LEU A 160 -7.48 -13.44 -3.72
CA LEU A 160 -6.85 -13.71 -5.01
C LEU A 160 -6.32 -15.15 -5.10
N MET A 161 -5.70 -15.67 -4.05
CA MET A 161 -5.21 -17.05 -4.01
C MET A 161 -6.37 -18.06 -4.06
N GLU A 162 -7.43 -17.81 -3.32
CA GLU A 162 -8.67 -18.60 -3.37
C GLU A 162 -9.33 -18.58 -4.76
N ALA A 163 -9.28 -17.44 -5.45
CA ALA A 163 -9.77 -17.34 -6.82
C ALA A 163 -8.91 -18.16 -7.79
N ILE A 164 -7.58 -18.10 -7.64
CA ILE A 164 -6.65 -18.92 -8.43
C ILE A 164 -6.90 -20.42 -8.18
N GLU A 165 -7.08 -20.83 -6.92
CA GLU A 165 -7.35 -22.22 -6.57
C GLU A 165 -8.67 -22.72 -7.18
N ARG A 166 -9.74 -21.93 -7.05
CA ARG A 166 -11.07 -22.26 -7.55
C ARG A 166 -11.13 -22.36 -9.08
N GLU A 167 -10.43 -21.48 -9.77
CA GLU A 167 -10.46 -21.33 -11.22
C GLU A 167 -9.19 -21.89 -11.89
N LEU A 168 -8.45 -22.78 -11.18
CA LEU A 168 -7.10 -23.20 -11.54
C LEU A 168 -7.00 -23.78 -12.96
N GLU A 169 -7.86 -24.73 -13.34
CA GLU A 169 -7.79 -25.38 -14.64
C GLU A 169 -8.14 -24.43 -15.79
N ASP A 170 -9.11 -23.55 -15.59
CA ASP A 170 -9.47 -22.54 -16.59
C ASP A 170 -8.33 -21.53 -16.77
N LEU A 171 -7.72 -21.10 -15.67
CA LEU A 171 -6.55 -20.22 -15.69
C LEU A 171 -5.36 -20.90 -16.38
N LEU A 172 -5.04 -22.14 -16.05
CA LEU A 172 -3.95 -22.89 -16.69
C LEU A 172 -4.20 -23.06 -18.19
N SER A 173 -5.43 -23.33 -18.61
CA SER A 173 -5.81 -23.43 -20.02
C SER A 173 -5.67 -22.12 -20.79
N SER A 174 -5.69 -20.99 -20.11
CA SER A 174 -5.48 -19.66 -20.67
C SER A 174 -4.01 -19.25 -20.81
N LEU A 175 -3.09 -20.03 -20.25
CA LEU A 175 -1.65 -19.77 -20.28
C LEU A 175 -0.96 -20.47 -21.46
N PRO A 176 0.26 -20.06 -21.83
CA PRO A 176 1.11 -20.86 -22.71
C PRO A 176 1.32 -22.26 -22.14
N GLU A 177 1.26 -23.28 -22.99
CA GLU A 177 1.30 -24.70 -22.59
C GLU A 177 2.54 -25.02 -21.71
N GLU A 178 3.68 -24.49 -22.07
CA GLU A 178 4.93 -24.67 -21.31
C GLU A 178 4.80 -24.14 -19.87
N ARG A 179 4.14 -22.99 -19.69
CA ARG A 179 3.92 -22.39 -18.36
C ARG A 179 2.92 -23.22 -17.54
N ALA A 180 1.82 -23.63 -18.15
CA ALA A 180 0.81 -24.47 -17.51
C ALA A 180 1.41 -25.82 -17.08
N THR A 181 2.21 -26.45 -17.94
CA THR A 181 2.89 -27.71 -17.64
C THR A 181 3.85 -27.58 -16.46
N ARG A 182 4.62 -26.47 -16.37
CA ARG A 182 5.51 -26.23 -15.22
C ARG A 182 4.74 -26.09 -13.92
N ILE A 183 3.61 -25.38 -13.92
CA ILE A 183 2.79 -25.21 -12.71
C ILE A 183 2.20 -26.56 -12.30
N ARG A 184 1.63 -27.36 -13.23
CA ARG A 184 1.10 -28.70 -12.93
C ARG A 184 2.18 -29.62 -12.35
N ALA A 185 3.34 -29.68 -12.97
CA ALA A 185 4.46 -30.49 -12.46
C ALA A 185 4.94 -30.04 -11.07
N ALA A 186 4.92 -28.74 -10.77
CA ALA A 186 5.22 -28.25 -9.44
C ALA A 186 4.13 -28.61 -8.43
N LEU A 187 2.86 -28.49 -8.82
CA LEU A 187 1.72 -28.86 -7.99
C LEU A 187 1.72 -30.38 -7.67
N ASP A 188 1.98 -31.23 -8.66
CA ASP A 188 2.07 -32.68 -8.47
C ASP A 188 3.19 -33.07 -7.48
N ARG A 189 4.31 -32.32 -7.52
CA ARG A 189 5.44 -32.55 -6.62
C ARG A 189 5.17 -32.10 -5.19
N GLU A 190 4.56 -30.92 -5.02
CA GLU A 190 4.33 -30.31 -3.70
C GLU A 190 3.02 -30.81 -3.05
N GLY A 191 2.09 -31.35 -3.83
CA GLY A 191 0.81 -31.90 -3.36
C GLY A 191 -0.21 -30.85 -2.91
N MET A 192 0.15 -29.56 -2.93
CA MET A 192 -0.74 -28.45 -2.57
C MET A 192 -0.39 -27.17 -3.34
N LEU A 193 -1.40 -26.37 -3.62
CA LEU A 193 -1.21 -25.08 -4.27
C LEU A 193 -0.72 -24.05 -3.26
N THR A 194 0.47 -23.51 -3.51
CA THR A 194 1.06 -22.39 -2.76
C THR A 194 1.58 -21.31 -3.71
N GLY A 195 1.91 -20.15 -3.16
CA GLY A 195 2.53 -19.09 -3.95
C GLY A 195 3.83 -19.53 -4.61
N GLU A 196 4.65 -20.32 -3.90
CA GLU A 196 5.94 -20.81 -4.41
C GLU A 196 5.79 -21.84 -5.53
N VAL A 197 4.66 -22.56 -5.59
CA VAL A 197 4.32 -23.44 -6.72
C VAL A 197 4.09 -22.63 -7.99
N ILE A 198 3.41 -21.50 -7.85
CA ILE A 198 3.12 -20.61 -8.97
C ILE A 198 4.33 -19.72 -9.28
N TRP A 199 4.98 -19.15 -8.27
CA TRP A 199 6.05 -18.17 -8.40
C TRP A 199 7.33 -18.65 -7.70
N PRO A 200 8.16 -19.45 -8.36
CA PRO A 200 9.36 -20.03 -7.74
C PRO A 200 10.44 -18.99 -7.37
N ARG A 201 10.31 -17.78 -7.86
CA ARG A 201 11.23 -16.65 -7.56
C ARG A 201 10.66 -15.66 -6.54
N LEU A 202 9.50 -15.95 -5.95
CA LEU A 202 8.88 -15.08 -4.97
C LEU A 202 9.73 -15.00 -3.70
N GLY A 203 10.27 -13.83 -3.42
CA GLY A 203 11.15 -13.57 -2.27
C GLY A 203 10.43 -12.87 -1.12
N LEU A 204 9.38 -12.10 -1.41
CA LEU A 204 8.72 -11.27 -0.42
C LEU A 204 7.25 -11.05 -0.69
N VAL A 205 6.44 -11.17 0.37
CA VAL A 205 5.07 -10.66 0.44
C VAL A 205 5.04 -9.52 1.45
N SER A 206 4.68 -8.32 1.04
CA SER A 206 4.49 -7.17 1.92
C SER A 206 3.02 -6.82 2.04
N CYS A 207 2.47 -6.89 3.26
CA CYS A 207 1.08 -6.56 3.56
C CYS A 207 0.93 -6.04 4.99
N TRP A 208 -0.21 -5.44 5.31
CA TRP A 208 -0.51 -5.15 6.72
C TRP A 208 -0.56 -6.45 7.53
N SER A 209 0.26 -6.49 8.56
CA SER A 209 0.39 -7.67 9.46
C SER A 209 0.32 -7.29 10.93
N ASP A 210 0.12 -6.01 11.23
CA ASP A 210 0.04 -5.48 12.58
C ASP A 210 -1.40 -5.12 12.97
N GLY A 211 -1.63 -4.93 14.28
CA GLY A 211 -2.93 -4.57 14.82
C GLY A 211 -4.02 -5.58 14.42
N PRO A 212 -5.21 -5.11 13.97
CA PRO A 212 -6.32 -5.99 13.59
C PRO A 212 -5.99 -6.93 12.42
N SER A 213 -5.06 -6.55 11.54
CA SER A 213 -4.67 -7.35 10.37
C SER A 213 -3.89 -8.62 10.75
N ARG A 214 -3.31 -8.67 11.95
CA ARG A 214 -2.55 -9.83 12.45
C ARG A 214 -3.38 -11.12 12.46
N GLY A 215 -4.69 -11.01 12.70
CA GLY A 215 -5.59 -12.16 12.70
C GLY A 215 -5.72 -12.88 11.34
N PHE A 216 -5.31 -12.23 10.24
CA PHE A 216 -5.36 -12.80 8.89
C PHE A 216 -4.03 -13.40 8.42
N LEU A 217 -2.95 -13.25 9.20
CA LEU A 217 -1.64 -13.81 8.84
C LEU A 217 -1.64 -15.33 8.65
N PRO A 218 -2.32 -16.15 9.49
CA PRO A 218 -2.34 -17.61 9.28
C PRO A 218 -2.84 -18.02 7.90
N ALA A 219 -3.79 -17.27 7.31
CA ALA A 219 -4.26 -17.52 5.95
C ALA A 219 -3.19 -17.20 4.89
N ILE A 220 -2.41 -16.13 5.12
CA ILE A 220 -1.28 -15.77 4.23
C ILE A 220 -0.16 -16.78 4.35
N GLU A 221 0.20 -17.20 5.56
CA GLU A 221 1.25 -18.20 5.81
C GLU A 221 0.90 -19.55 5.20
N ARG A 222 -0.38 -19.93 5.15
CA ARG A 222 -0.84 -21.12 4.43
C ARG A 222 -0.53 -21.03 2.92
N TRP A 223 -0.76 -19.87 2.31
CA TRP A 223 -0.51 -19.65 0.90
C TRP A 223 0.96 -19.44 0.57
N PHE A 224 1.76 -18.93 1.53
CA PHE A 224 3.16 -18.56 1.35
C PHE A 224 4.04 -19.12 2.47
N PRO A 225 4.10 -20.46 2.63
CA PRO A 225 4.73 -21.11 3.80
C PRO A 225 6.26 -20.91 3.86
N ARG A 226 6.90 -20.55 2.74
CA ARG A 226 8.36 -20.38 2.65
C ARG A 226 8.76 -18.96 2.27
N THR A 227 7.80 -18.10 1.93
CA THR A 227 8.07 -16.73 1.52
C THR A 227 8.09 -15.80 2.73
N GLN A 228 9.06 -14.91 2.79
CA GLN A 228 9.10 -13.90 3.85
C GLN A 228 7.89 -12.98 3.77
N ILE A 229 7.19 -12.82 4.91
CA ILE A 229 6.11 -11.85 5.06
C ILE A 229 6.66 -10.64 5.79
N GLN A 230 6.54 -9.45 5.20
CA GLN A 230 7.00 -8.19 5.80
C GLN A 230 5.80 -7.28 6.09
N PRO A 231 5.72 -6.70 7.30
CA PRO A 231 4.74 -5.67 7.63
C PRO A 231 4.93 -4.44 6.73
N LYS A 232 3.97 -3.51 6.77
CA LYS A 232 4.07 -2.23 6.05
C LYS A 232 4.41 -1.05 6.96
N GLY A 233 4.44 -1.26 8.28
CA GLY A 233 4.51 -0.17 9.23
C GLY A 233 3.20 0.61 9.34
N LEU A 234 3.26 1.76 9.95
CA LEU A 234 2.11 2.63 10.13
C LEU A 234 2.04 3.64 8.98
N LEU A 235 1.22 3.30 7.99
CA LEU A 235 0.88 4.14 6.86
C LEU A 235 -0.61 4.48 6.90
N ALA A 236 -0.90 5.76 6.77
CA ALA A 236 -2.25 6.27 6.62
C ALA A 236 -2.34 7.13 5.36
N THR A 237 -3.55 7.44 4.93
CA THR A 237 -3.79 8.37 3.80
C THR A 237 -3.18 9.75 4.08
N GLU A 238 -3.17 10.15 5.33
CA GLU A 238 -2.67 11.43 5.81
C GLU A 238 -1.13 11.53 5.80
N GLY A 239 -0.43 10.37 5.87
CA GLY A 239 1.02 10.33 5.83
C GLY A 239 1.62 9.03 6.33
N VAL A 240 2.93 8.93 6.28
CA VAL A 240 3.73 7.77 6.68
C VAL A 240 4.39 8.06 8.02
N VAL A 241 4.09 7.24 9.03
CA VAL A 241 4.69 7.36 10.36
C VAL A 241 5.91 6.45 10.49
N SER A 242 5.81 5.21 9.98
CA SER A 242 6.88 4.24 10.08
C SER A 242 6.87 3.28 8.89
N PHE A 243 8.01 2.65 8.64
CA PHE A 243 8.19 1.62 7.62
C PHE A 243 9.10 0.50 8.13
N PRO A 244 8.97 -0.73 7.61
CA PRO A 244 9.82 -1.86 8.02
C PRO A 244 11.20 -1.78 7.36
N LEU A 245 12.21 -2.36 8.04
CA LEU A 245 13.52 -2.68 7.45
C LEU A 245 13.78 -4.18 7.58
N LEU A 246 14.58 -4.72 6.69
CA LEU A 246 14.97 -6.13 6.72
C LEU A 246 15.88 -6.39 7.92
N GLY A 247 15.57 -7.46 8.65
CA GLY A 247 16.35 -7.86 9.85
C GLY A 247 16.03 -7.08 11.12
N GLU A 248 15.24 -6.01 11.03
CA GLU A 248 14.80 -5.27 12.21
C GLU A 248 13.49 -5.84 12.78
N GLN A 249 13.38 -5.80 14.11
CA GLN A 249 12.13 -6.12 14.79
C GLN A 249 11.23 -4.88 14.83
N GLY A 250 10.04 -5.00 14.21
CA GLY A 250 9.11 -3.88 14.12
C GLY A 250 9.39 -2.95 12.94
N SER A 251 8.97 -1.69 13.09
CA SER A 251 9.11 -0.66 12.06
C SER A 251 9.85 0.55 12.61
N VAL A 252 10.64 1.19 11.76
CA VAL A 252 11.39 2.41 12.10
C VAL A 252 10.57 3.66 11.77
N LEU A 253 10.73 4.72 12.55
CA LEU A 253 10.05 5.99 12.32
C LEU A 253 10.55 6.67 11.04
N ALA A 254 9.62 7.20 10.25
CA ALA A 254 9.89 7.92 9.03
C ALA A 254 10.29 9.40 9.32
N VAL A 255 11.34 9.58 10.14
CA VAL A 255 11.75 10.90 10.67
C VAL A 255 12.19 11.91 9.63
N ALA A 256 12.49 11.47 8.41
CA ALA A 256 12.88 12.34 7.29
C ALA A 256 11.70 12.72 6.38
N SER A 257 10.48 12.27 6.70
CA SER A 257 9.28 12.52 5.88
C SER A 257 8.48 13.72 6.39
N HIS A 258 7.59 13.49 7.33
CA HIS A 258 6.72 14.49 7.93
C HIS A 258 7.31 15.02 9.24
N PHE A 259 6.78 16.13 9.74
CA PHE A 259 7.04 16.50 11.12
C PHE A 259 6.13 15.68 12.04
N LEU A 260 6.76 14.85 12.86
CA LEU A 260 6.10 13.89 13.75
C LEU A 260 6.21 14.36 15.20
N GLU A 261 5.07 14.40 15.88
CA GLU A 261 4.93 14.54 17.31
C GLU A 261 4.17 13.32 17.86
N PHE A 262 4.27 13.06 19.15
CA PHE A 262 3.71 11.88 19.77
C PHE A 262 3.01 12.22 21.10
N VAL A 263 1.78 11.75 21.27
CA VAL A 263 1.03 11.88 22.52
C VAL A 263 1.02 10.54 23.23
N GLU A 264 1.45 10.54 24.49
CA GLU A 264 1.41 9.33 25.31
C GLU A 264 -0.05 8.92 25.57
N VAL A 265 -0.40 7.67 25.26
CA VAL A 265 -1.79 7.19 25.29
C VAL A 265 -2.36 7.25 26.71
N ASP A 266 -1.55 6.85 27.71
CA ASP A 266 -1.96 6.79 29.10
C ASP A 266 -1.90 8.13 29.85
N SER A 267 -1.50 9.20 29.16
CA SER A 267 -1.35 10.53 29.75
C SER A 267 -1.94 11.62 28.82
N PRO A 268 -3.24 11.54 28.50
CA PRO A 268 -3.88 12.54 27.64
C PRO A 268 -3.80 13.95 28.26
N GLY A 269 -3.43 14.92 27.45
CA GLY A 269 -3.30 16.34 27.88
C GLY A 269 -1.87 16.79 28.19
N ARG A 270 -0.88 15.92 28.15
CA ARG A 270 0.53 16.31 28.18
C ARG A 270 0.99 16.96 26.86
N THR A 271 2.06 17.71 26.94
CA THR A 271 2.75 18.25 25.77
C THR A 271 3.21 17.09 24.88
N PRO A 272 2.93 17.14 23.57
CA PRO A 272 3.45 16.14 22.64
C PRO A 272 4.97 16.08 22.66
N LEU A 273 5.49 14.89 22.50
CA LEU A 273 6.92 14.56 22.49
C LEU A 273 7.45 14.50 21.07
N LEU A 274 8.73 14.77 20.91
CA LEU A 274 9.45 14.52 19.66
C LEU A 274 10.01 13.08 19.67
N ALA A 275 10.41 12.58 18.51
CA ALA A 275 10.88 11.21 18.33
C ALA A 275 12.02 10.81 19.29
N HIS A 276 12.94 11.73 19.60
CA HIS A 276 14.07 11.48 20.49
C HIS A 276 13.71 11.49 21.98
N GLU A 277 12.50 11.90 22.33
CA GLU A 277 11.98 11.95 23.70
C GLU A 277 11.14 10.70 24.05
N LEU A 278 10.90 9.82 23.06
CA LEU A 278 10.11 8.62 23.25
C LEU A 278 10.84 7.60 24.15
N ARG A 279 10.06 6.85 24.90
CA ARG A 279 10.57 5.81 25.81
C ARG A 279 10.13 4.44 25.32
N GLU A 280 11.04 3.49 25.37
CA GLU A 280 10.75 2.08 25.07
C GLU A 280 9.66 1.54 26.01
N GLY A 281 8.76 0.73 25.45
CA GLY A 281 7.65 0.11 26.18
C GLY A 281 6.43 1.02 26.40
N ALA A 282 6.51 2.33 26.12
CA ALA A 282 5.35 3.22 26.20
C ALA A 282 4.56 3.26 24.90
N ALA A 283 3.24 3.47 24.99
CA ALA A 283 2.34 3.60 23.85
C ALA A 283 2.10 5.06 23.49
N TYR A 284 2.20 5.37 22.21
CA TYR A 284 2.04 6.73 21.70
C TYR A 284 1.08 6.78 20.53
N SER A 285 0.31 7.86 20.45
CA SER A 285 -0.49 8.21 19.28
C SER A 285 0.24 9.29 18.48
N PRO A 286 0.47 9.08 17.16
CA PRO A 286 1.19 10.05 16.35
C PRO A 286 0.34 11.26 15.99
N VAL A 287 1.01 12.40 15.90
CA VAL A 287 0.47 13.68 15.44
C VAL A 287 1.33 14.14 14.27
N LEU A 288 0.71 14.37 13.11
CA LEU A 288 1.40 14.70 11.87
C LEU A 288 1.23 16.17 11.51
N THR A 289 2.31 16.79 11.04
CA THR A 289 2.24 18.02 10.27
C THR A 289 2.82 17.75 8.89
N THR A 290 2.03 18.00 7.84
CA THR A 290 2.35 17.65 6.47
C THR A 290 2.27 18.83 5.52
N SER A 291 3.01 18.77 4.42
CA SER A 291 2.93 19.76 3.33
C SER A 291 1.58 19.75 2.59
N GLY A 292 0.72 18.75 2.84
CA GLY A 292 -0.67 18.72 2.37
C GLY A 292 -1.58 19.71 3.07
N GLY A 293 -1.10 20.31 4.18
CA GLY A 293 -1.83 21.32 4.96
C GLY A 293 -2.50 20.78 6.22
N LEU A 294 -2.24 19.53 6.60
CA LEU A 294 -2.63 19.01 7.90
C LEU A 294 -1.58 19.44 8.94
N TYR A 295 -1.97 20.30 9.86
CA TYR A 295 -1.10 20.82 10.92
C TYR A 295 -1.47 20.21 12.26
N ARG A 296 -0.51 19.51 12.88
CA ARG A 296 -0.67 18.83 14.17
C ARG A 296 -1.93 17.96 14.20
N TYR A 297 -2.12 17.21 13.11
CA TYR A 297 -3.24 16.29 12.91
C TYR A 297 -3.04 15.03 13.74
N HIS A 298 -3.98 14.74 14.64
CA HIS A 298 -3.98 13.53 15.45
C HIS A 298 -4.46 12.33 14.63
N LEU A 299 -3.54 11.45 14.32
CA LEU A 299 -3.85 10.19 13.65
C LEU A 299 -4.55 9.24 14.63
N GLN A 300 -5.75 8.78 14.28
CA GLN A 300 -6.61 7.93 15.13
C GLN A 300 -6.73 6.53 14.55
#